data_e20227e97f753e594271cad6b6fedae4
#
_entry.id   e20227e97f753e594271cad6b6fedae4
#
_cell.length_a   1.000
_cell.length_b   1.000
_cell.length_c   1.000
_cell.angle_alpha   90.00
_cell.angle_beta   90.00
_cell.angle_gamma   90.00
#
_symmetry.space_group_name_H-M   'P 1'
#
loop_
_entity.id
_entity.type
_entity.pdbx_description
1 polymer ?
#
loop_
_entity_poly.entity_id
_entity_poly.type
_entity_poly.pdbx_seq_one_letter_code
_entity_poly.pdbx_strand_id
1 'polypeptide(L)'
;MPSPTTDASLSKPDFPQSKPGIFHPAKLWPFINWLFQRYIAIDLLINNRLIVDQADINLLKEFPRGQGLILTPNHADETDFKVCVEVARRAGRNFFYMMNTEAFDEGHGMAGWWMQRLGAFSVDRGGMSTMVQSKDFALKVVKGKDVLVIFPEGEIYYLNDQVQPLKSGAAEIALKAILQERQAGHSDWSAYLMPMAIKYSYPRSIQKVLDKRIQNIEKRLHRKVRSQDVKLRLGLIIAELLRRQEIAHNLKAGSANLKVLSERVADVRQAVLEQLEDRYELNARDERKGLLDRSWKLSSYLRSLPRGSRKETLAEMKKDLASLARVARMVSWQPQYVELNPSQERLAETVLKLERDVYNIKRPRQLAKRRAHVKIGSPIDLSP
;
A
#
# COMPACT_ATOMS: atom_id res chain seq x y z
N MET A 1 61.72 4.22 4.27
CA MET A 1 60.48 4.93 4.63
C MET A 1 59.35 4.17 4.00
N PRO A 2 58.50 3.48 4.74
CA PRO A 2 57.28 2.87 4.18
C PRO A 2 56.13 3.89 4.28
N SER A 3 55.35 3.97 3.21
CA SER A 3 54.14 4.76 3.07
C SER A 3 52.99 4.27 3.95
N PRO A 4 52.13 5.15 4.47
CA PRO A 4 51.05 4.74 5.34
C PRO A 4 49.87 4.19 4.51
N THR A 5 49.50 2.97 4.81
CA THR A 5 48.25 2.33 4.41
C THR A 5 47.08 2.93 5.19
N THR A 6 46.27 3.76 4.55
CA THR A 6 44.99 4.19 5.07
C THR A 6 43.92 3.24 4.56
N ASP A 7 43.63 2.22 5.35
CA ASP A 7 42.39 1.44 5.17
C ASP A 7 41.53 1.65 6.42
N ALA A 8 40.73 2.73 6.36
CA ALA A 8 39.69 2.99 7.33
C ALA A 8 38.36 2.62 6.66
N SER A 9 38.05 1.33 6.58
CA SER A 9 36.72 0.84 6.30
C SER A 9 35.84 1.23 7.47
N LEU A 10 35.12 2.35 7.33
CA LEU A 10 34.00 2.70 8.18
C LEU A 10 32.95 1.58 8.07
N SER A 11 32.97 0.69 9.04
CA SER A 11 31.93 -0.31 9.24
C SER A 11 30.60 0.42 9.40
N LYS A 12 29.71 0.27 8.41
CA LYS A 12 28.32 0.71 8.51
C LYS A 12 27.71 0.07 9.76
N PRO A 13 26.98 0.83 10.60
CA PRO A 13 26.35 0.26 11.77
C PRO A 13 25.43 -0.89 11.35
N ASP A 14 25.68 -2.07 11.89
CA ASP A 14 24.83 -3.25 11.77
C ASP A 14 23.51 -2.95 12.49
N PHE A 15 22.50 -2.53 11.72
CA PHE A 15 21.15 -2.51 12.23
C PHE A 15 20.71 -3.95 12.45
N PRO A 16 20.13 -4.30 13.61
CA PRO A 16 19.70 -5.65 13.90
C PRO A 16 18.69 -6.09 12.83
N GLN A 17 19.05 -7.11 12.06
CA GLN A 17 18.15 -7.75 11.12
C GLN A 17 16.98 -8.30 11.92
N SER A 18 15.76 -7.89 11.58
CA SER A 18 14.53 -8.30 12.24
C SER A 18 14.46 -9.82 12.30
N LYS A 19 14.41 -10.38 13.51
CA LYS A 19 14.04 -11.78 13.75
C LYS A 19 12.65 -11.99 13.10
N PRO A 20 12.34 -13.20 12.62
CA PRO A 20 11.00 -13.51 12.10
C PRO A 20 9.96 -13.32 13.20
N GLY A 21 9.29 -12.19 13.17
CA GLY A 21 8.27 -11.77 14.12
C GLY A 21 7.52 -10.55 13.61
N ILE A 22 6.40 -10.22 14.24
CA ILE A 22 5.67 -9.01 13.89
C ILE A 22 6.27 -7.79 14.58
N PHE A 23 6.24 -6.66 13.89
CA PHE A 23 6.47 -5.37 14.52
C PHE A 23 5.25 -5.02 15.38
N HIS A 24 5.47 -4.73 16.66
CA HIS A 24 4.42 -4.34 17.59
C HIS A 24 4.40 -2.81 17.78
N PRO A 25 3.24 -2.23 18.16
CA PRO A 25 3.18 -0.83 18.58
C PRO A 25 4.10 -0.58 19.76
N ALA A 26 4.81 0.54 19.70
CA ALA A 26 5.68 0.98 20.78
C ALA A 26 5.09 2.20 21.48
N LYS A 27 5.17 2.24 22.82
CA LYS A 27 4.71 3.40 23.58
C LYS A 27 5.65 4.58 23.38
N LEU A 28 5.10 5.75 23.12
CA LEU A 28 5.78 7.04 23.24
C LEU A 28 5.35 7.76 24.51
N TRP A 29 6.22 8.62 25.03
CA TRP A 29 5.83 9.60 25.99
C TRP A 29 4.69 10.46 25.43
N PRO A 30 3.63 10.76 26.19
CA PRO A 30 2.45 11.45 25.68
C PRO A 30 2.77 12.77 24.95
N PHE A 31 3.74 13.53 25.45
CA PHE A 31 4.19 14.78 24.84
C PHE A 31 4.83 14.56 23.46
N ILE A 32 5.68 13.54 23.31
CA ILE A 32 6.34 13.24 22.03
C ILE A 32 5.31 12.72 21.02
N ASN A 33 4.36 11.90 21.46
CA ASN A 33 3.27 11.44 20.62
C ASN A 33 2.40 12.61 20.13
N TRP A 34 2.06 13.54 21.02
CA TRP A 34 1.34 14.75 20.68
C TRP A 34 2.10 15.60 19.65
N LEU A 35 3.40 15.84 19.87
CA LEU A 35 4.25 16.60 18.94
C LEU A 35 4.30 15.93 17.55
N PHE A 36 4.41 14.61 17.51
CA PHE A 36 4.48 13.88 16.27
C PHE A 36 3.14 13.86 15.51
N GLN A 37 2.02 13.73 16.22
CA GLN A 37 0.69 13.87 15.60
C GLN A 37 0.48 15.29 15.04
N ARG A 38 0.98 16.31 15.74
CA ARG A 38 0.97 17.70 15.22
C ARG A 38 1.83 17.85 13.97
N TYR A 39 2.99 17.22 13.92
CA TYR A 39 3.82 17.20 12.71
C TYR A 39 3.08 16.58 11.52
N ILE A 40 2.41 15.43 11.70
CA ILE A 40 1.59 14.81 10.66
C ILE A 40 0.44 15.73 10.24
N ALA A 41 -0.24 16.36 11.17
CA ALA A 41 -1.31 17.31 10.86
C ALA A 41 -0.80 18.49 10.03
N ILE A 42 0.39 19.03 10.34
CA ILE A 42 1.03 20.11 9.57
C ILE A 42 1.40 19.63 8.17
N ASP A 43 2.01 18.45 8.04
CA ASP A 43 2.35 17.88 6.72
C ASP A 43 1.09 17.67 5.86
N LEU A 44 -0.01 17.19 6.46
CA LEU A 44 -1.31 17.12 5.78
C LEU A 44 -1.83 18.50 5.36
N LEU A 45 -1.75 19.51 6.22
CA LEU A 45 -2.19 20.86 5.89
C LEU A 45 -1.37 21.49 4.74
N ILE A 46 -0.08 21.19 4.66
CA ILE A 46 0.80 21.69 3.60
C ILE A 46 0.48 21.04 2.27
N ASN A 47 0.31 19.73 2.24
CA ASN A 47 0.21 18.93 1.03
C ASN A 47 -1.23 18.52 0.67
N ASN A 48 -2.08 18.25 1.70
CA ASN A 48 -3.44 17.78 1.52
C ASN A 48 -4.36 18.39 2.59
N ARG A 49 -5.19 19.36 2.22
CA ARG A 49 -6.19 19.89 3.16
C ARG A 49 -7.23 18.83 3.47
N LEU A 50 -7.33 18.40 4.73
CA LEU A 50 -8.36 17.47 5.17
C LEU A 50 -9.73 18.16 5.29
N ILE A 51 -10.73 17.60 4.63
CA ILE A 51 -12.13 17.98 4.67
C ILE A 51 -12.91 16.80 5.24
N VAL A 52 -13.51 16.98 6.40
CA VAL A 52 -14.35 15.98 7.08
C VAL A 52 -15.40 16.73 7.90
N ASP A 53 -16.63 16.26 7.85
CA ASP A 53 -17.73 16.83 8.61
C ASP A 53 -17.58 16.53 10.12
N GLN A 54 -17.97 17.46 10.97
CA GLN A 54 -17.94 17.25 12.41
C GLN A 54 -18.85 16.12 12.85
N ALA A 55 -20.00 15.94 12.17
CA ALA A 55 -20.91 14.82 12.41
C ALA A 55 -20.20 13.45 12.23
N ASP A 56 -19.38 13.33 11.18
CA ASP A 56 -18.63 12.10 10.90
C ASP A 56 -17.58 11.83 12.00
N ILE A 57 -16.89 12.87 12.49
CA ILE A 57 -15.98 12.73 13.62
C ILE A 57 -16.72 12.34 14.91
N ASN A 58 -17.93 12.86 15.11
CA ASN A 58 -18.75 12.53 16.27
C ASN A 58 -19.18 11.05 16.28
N LEU A 59 -19.45 10.43 15.12
CA LEU A 59 -19.71 8.99 15.04
C LEU A 59 -18.59 8.17 15.69
N LEU A 60 -17.34 8.53 15.44
CA LEU A 60 -16.19 7.87 16.08
C LEU A 60 -16.06 8.23 17.55
N LYS A 61 -16.24 9.51 17.91
CA LYS A 61 -16.06 10.01 19.26
C LYS A 61 -17.08 9.41 20.22
N GLU A 62 -18.34 9.32 19.80
CA GLU A 62 -19.50 8.88 20.60
C GLU A 62 -19.70 7.37 20.56
N PHE A 63 -19.03 6.65 19.67
CA PHE A 63 -19.13 5.19 19.60
C PHE A 63 -18.76 4.54 20.93
N PRO A 64 -19.57 3.58 21.43
CA PRO A 64 -19.38 2.96 22.75
C PRO A 64 -17.99 2.32 22.90
N ARG A 65 -17.24 2.74 23.93
CA ARG A 65 -15.88 2.22 24.19
C ARG A 65 -15.87 0.78 24.71
N GLY A 66 -17.01 0.25 25.12
CA GLY A 66 -17.17 -1.13 25.58
C GLY A 66 -17.31 -2.15 24.46
N GLN A 67 -17.51 -1.70 23.22
CA GLN A 67 -17.72 -2.53 22.05
C GLN A 67 -16.49 -2.51 21.12
N GLY A 68 -16.32 -3.57 20.32
CA GLY A 68 -15.25 -3.66 19.36
C GLY A 68 -15.48 -2.77 18.12
N LEU A 69 -14.46 -2.05 17.67
CA LEU A 69 -14.57 -1.19 16.49
C LEU A 69 -13.42 -1.41 15.52
N ILE A 70 -13.77 -1.74 14.29
CA ILE A 70 -12.84 -1.81 13.15
C ILE A 70 -13.24 -0.73 12.13
N LEU A 71 -12.36 0.23 11.89
CA LEU A 71 -12.51 1.23 10.83
C LEU A 71 -11.97 0.65 9.52
N THR A 72 -12.77 0.71 8.46
CA THR A 72 -12.45 0.11 7.16
C THR A 72 -12.39 1.17 6.05
N PRO A 73 -11.29 1.94 5.95
CA PRO A 73 -11.12 2.91 4.88
C PRO A 73 -10.78 2.23 3.55
N ASN A 74 -11.16 2.85 2.40
CA ASN A 74 -10.56 2.52 1.12
C ASN A 74 -9.07 2.94 1.08
N HIS A 75 -8.31 2.41 0.12
CA HIS A 75 -6.86 2.64 0.06
C HIS A 75 -6.43 3.26 -1.27
N ALA A 76 -6.69 4.55 -1.41
CA ALA A 76 -6.45 5.31 -2.64
C ALA A 76 -5.00 5.80 -2.78
N ASP A 77 -4.31 6.09 -1.66
CA ASP A 77 -2.99 6.76 -1.68
C ASP A 77 -2.15 6.41 -0.43
N GLU A 78 -0.85 6.54 -0.51
CA GLU A 78 0.05 6.36 0.65
C GLU A 78 -0.19 7.38 1.77
N THR A 79 -0.88 8.47 1.48
CA THR A 79 -1.24 9.51 2.45
C THR A 79 -2.40 9.07 3.36
N ASP A 80 -3.16 8.03 2.99
CA ASP A 80 -4.35 7.56 3.72
C ASP A 80 -4.06 7.25 5.19
N PHE A 81 -2.89 6.67 5.48
CA PHE A 81 -2.45 6.45 6.85
C PHE A 81 -2.40 7.76 7.67
N LYS A 82 -1.83 8.83 7.09
CA LYS A 82 -1.75 10.14 7.75
C LYS A 82 -3.14 10.75 7.94
N VAL A 83 -4.05 10.55 6.98
CA VAL A 83 -5.46 10.95 7.09
C VAL A 83 -6.11 10.24 8.28
N CYS A 84 -5.93 8.93 8.42
CA CYS A 84 -6.46 8.18 9.55
C CYS A 84 -5.88 8.64 10.90
N VAL A 85 -4.57 8.97 10.97
CA VAL A 85 -3.95 9.54 12.18
C VAL A 85 -4.59 10.87 12.55
N GLU A 86 -4.86 11.75 11.60
CA GLU A 86 -5.52 13.03 11.87
C GLU A 86 -6.99 12.86 12.26
N VAL A 87 -7.70 11.89 11.67
CA VAL A 87 -9.07 11.52 12.08
C VAL A 87 -9.07 11.01 13.52
N ALA A 88 -8.13 10.12 13.89
CA ALA A 88 -7.98 9.62 15.27
C ALA A 88 -7.77 10.76 16.27
N ARG A 89 -6.89 11.71 15.93
CA ARG A 89 -6.62 12.89 16.75
C ARG A 89 -7.86 13.75 16.95
N ARG A 90 -8.66 13.99 15.91
CA ARG A 90 -9.92 14.77 15.99
C ARG A 90 -11.00 14.05 16.79
N ALA A 91 -11.08 12.72 16.65
CA ALA A 91 -12.01 11.90 17.42
C ALA A 91 -11.61 11.69 18.88
N GLY A 92 -10.35 12.00 19.25
CA GLY A 92 -9.82 11.75 20.59
C GLY A 92 -9.79 10.26 20.95
N ARG A 93 -9.48 9.40 19.98
CA ARG A 93 -9.40 7.94 20.13
C ARG A 93 -8.05 7.40 19.67
N ASN A 94 -7.60 6.31 20.29
CA ASN A 94 -6.41 5.61 19.86
C ASN A 94 -6.76 4.69 18.69
N PHE A 95 -5.99 4.79 17.62
CA PHE A 95 -6.10 3.91 16.46
C PHE A 95 -4.88 3.01 16.38
N PHE A 96 -5.12 1.74 16.05
CA PHE A 96 -4.09 0.76 15.71
C PHE A 96 -4.21 0.39 14.24
N TYR A 97 -3.09 0.33 13.55
CA TYR A 97 -3.05 0.18 12.09
C TYR A 97 -2.38 -1.13 11.71
N MET A 98 -3.10 -2.00 11.00
CA MET A 98 -2.53 -3.20 10.40
C MET A 98 -1.87 -2.82 9.08
N MET A 99 -0.54 -2.96 9.00
CA MET A 99 0.25 -2.53 7.85
C MET A 99 1.16 -3.65 7.35
N ASN A 100 1.47 -3.67 6.05
CA ASN A 100 2.40 -4.63 5.49
C ASN A 100 3.81 -4.48 6.10
N THR A 101 4.46 -5.60 6.41
CA THR A 101 5.81 -5.66 6.99
C THR A 101 6.84 -4.84 6.19
N GLU A 102 6.72 -4.82 4.86
CA GLU A 102 7.61 -4.06 3.98
C GLU A 102 7.62 -2.54 4.24
N ALA A 103 6.52 -1.99 4.76
CA ALA A 103 6.44 -0.59 5.10
C ALA A 103 7.34 -0.23 6.30
N PHE A 104 7.61 -1.20 7.18
CA PHE A 104 8.45 -0.98 8.36
C PHE A 104 9.94 -0.94 8.02
N ASP A 105 10.37 -1.56 6.93
CA ASP A 105 11.77 -1.59 6.50
C ASP A 105 12.19 -0.32 5.74
N GLU A 106 11.26 0.59 5.44
CA GLU A 106 11.54 1.81 4.70
C GLU A 106 12.47 2.76 5.46
N GLY A 107 13.36 3.43 4.72
CA GLY A 107 14.30 4.37 5.30
C GLY A 107 15.23 3.72 6.33
N HIS A 108 15.71 2.49 6.06
CA HIS A 108 16.53 1.70 6.98
C HIS A 108 15.84 1.45 8.34
N GLY A 109 14.52 1.20 8.33
CA GLY A 109 13.73 0.94 9.53
C GLY A 109 13.23 2.19 10.26
N MET A 110 13.64 3.38 9.86
CA MET A 110 13.21 4.62 10.51
C MET A 110 11.70 4.87 10.34
N ALA A 111 11.15 4.56 9.16
CA ALA A 111 9.71 4.65 8.95
C ALA A 111 8.94 3.69 9.87
N GLY A 112 9.40 2.45 10.01
CA GLY A 112 8.82 1.46 10.93
C GLY A 112 8.88 1.91 12.38
N TRP A 113 10.01 2.49 12.81
CA TRP A 113 10.18 3.03 14.14
C TRP A 113 9.12 4.10 14.50
N TRP A 114 8.81 5.00 13.55
CA TRP A 114 7.76 6.00 13.72
C TRP A 114 6.35 5.40 13.64
N MET A 115 6.10 4.51 12.68
CA MET A 115 4.80 3.88 12.50
C MET A 115 4.37 3.07 13.73
N GLN A 116 5.28 2.30 14.35
CA GLN A 116 5.01 1.58 15.59
C GLN A 116 4.52 2.52 16.71
N ARG A 117 5.10 3.72 16.80
CA ARG A 117 4.73 4.72 17.82
C ARG A 117 3.40 5.40 17.57
N LEU A 118 2.92 5.35 16.32
CA LEU A 118 1.57 5.78 15.97
C LEU A 118 0.53 4.65 16.10
N GLY A 119 0.91 3.50 16.63
CA GLY A 119 0.01 2.38 16.80
C GLY A 119 0.02 1.36 15.65
N ALA A 120 0.97 1.47 14.70
CA ALA A 120 1.05 0.49 13.62
C ALA A 120 1.70 -0.83 14.10
N PHE A 121 1.19 -1.95 13.57
CA PHE A 121 1.77 -3.28 13.70
C PHE A 121 1.79 -3.97 12.35
N SER A 122 2.76 -4.88 12.18
CA SER A 122 2.98 -5.49 10.87
C SER A 122 2.10 -6.71 10.63
N VAL A 123 1.74 -6.92 9.36
CA VAL A 123 1.20 -8.18 8.84
C VAL A 123 2.04 -8.62 7.65
N ASP A 124 2.50 -9.86 7.67
CA ASP A 124 3.13 -10.49 6.51
C ASP A 124 2.08 -11.28 5.74
N ARG A 125 1.79 -10.85 4.53
CA ARG A 125 0.75 -11.44 3.66
C ARG A 125 1.16 -12.80 3.10
N GLY A 126 2.46 -13.12 3.09
CA GLY A 126 3.00 -14.38 2.59
C GLY A 126 3.40 -15.37 3.66
N GLY A 127 3.59 -14.94 4.92
CA GLY A 127 4.07 -15.74 6.04
C GLY A 127 2.94 -16.23 6.96
N MET A 128 2.72 -17.54 7.04
CA MET A 128 1.58 -18.10 7.79
C MET A 128 1.71 -17.86 9.31
N SER A 129 2.89 -18.05 9.90
CA SER A 129 3.10 -17.88 11.34
C SER A 129 3.00 -16.42 11.80
N THR A 130 3.55 -15.50 11.04
CA THR A 130 3.49 -14.05 11.30
C THR A 130 2.07 -13.50 11.09
N MET A 131 1.32 -14.05 10.13
CA MET A 131 -0.09 -13.69 9.93
C MET A 131 -0.96 -14.09 11.14
N VAL A 132 -0.72 -15.26 11.75
CA VAL A 132 -1.44 -15.67 12.97
C VAL A 132 -1.16 -14.71 14.11
N GLN A 133 0.11 -14.36 14.37
CA GLN A 133 0.48 -13.40 15.41
C GLN A 133 -0.16 -12.02 15.19
N SER A 134 -0.20 -11.56 13.93
CA SER A 134 -0.84 -10.28 13.58
C SER A 134 -2.35 -10.32 13.82
N LYS A 135 -3.03 -11.41 13.47
CA LYS A 135 -4.46 -11.61 13.74
C LYS A 135 -4.75 -11.67 15.24
N ASP A 136 -3.91 -12.35 16.01
CA ASP A 136 -4.07 -12.43 17.47
C ASP A 136 -3.87 -11.06 18.15
N PHE A 137 -2.93 -10.25 17.67
CA PHE A 137 -2.78 -8.86 18.13
C PHE A 137 -3.99 -8.01 17.74
N ALA A 138 -4.49 -8.14 16.50
CA ALA A 138 -5.69 -7.44 16.04
C ALA A 138 -6.92 -7.78 16.91
N LEU A 139 -7.10 -9.05 17.29
CA LEU A 139 -8.16 -9.48 18.21
C LEU A 139 -8.04 -8.80 19.58
N LYS A 140 -6.82 -8.67 20.12
CA LYS A 140 -6.60 -7.95 21.39
C LYS A 140 -6.99 -6.47 21.29
N VAL A 141 -6.69 -5.81 20.15
CA VAL A 141 -7.09 -4.42 19.90
C VAL A 141 -8.61 -4.30 19.84
N VAL A 142 -9.27 -5.17 19.06
CA VAL A 142 -10.75 -5.12 18.89
C VAL A 142 -11.48 -5.37 20.20
N LYS A 143 -11.00 -6.31 21.03
CA LYS A 143 -11.57 -6.59 22.36
C LYS A 143 -11.22 -5.52 23.40
N GLY A 144 -10.30 -4.63 23.08
CA GLY A 144 -9.94 -3.46 23.92
C GLY A 144 -10.90 -2.29 23.74
N LYS A 145 -10.42 -1.11 24.16
CA LYS A 145 -11.18 0.16 24.03
C LYS A 145 -10.74 0.99 22.82
N ASP A 146 -9.86 0.43 22.00
CA ASP A 146 -9.19 1.10 20.90
C ASP A 146 -9.84 0.76 19.55
N VAL A 147 -9.48 1.50 18.51
CA VAL A 147 -10.00 1.30 17.16
C VAL A 147 -8.95 0.59 16.31
N LEU A 148 -9.32 -0.52 15.70
CA LEU A 148 -8.49 -1.18 14.70
C LEU A 148 -8.77 -0.58 13.32
N VAL A 149 -7.73 -0.19 12.58
CA VAL A 149 -7.83 0.28 11.20
C VAL A 149 -7.30 -0.80 10.26
N ILE A 150 -8.13 -1.25 9.36
CA ILE A 150 -7.76 -2.20 8.30
C ILE A 150 -8.21 -1.62 6.97
N PHE A 151 -7.30 -1.51 6.01
CA PHE A 151 -7.62 -1.19 4.63
C PHE A 151 -8.04 -2.47 3.90
N PRO A 152 -9.35 -2.71 3.67
CA PRO A 152 -9.82 -4.03 3.24
C PRO A 152 -9.47 -4.36 1.79
N GLU A 153 -9.07 -3.39 0.98
CA GLU A 153 -8.54 -3.63 -0.36
C GLU A 153 -7.20 -4.39 -0.33
N GLY A 154 -6.48 -4.30 0.79
CA GLY A 154 -5.24 -5.03 1.02
C GLY A 154 -4.02 -4.52 0.24
N GLU A 155 -4.16 -3.55 -0.66
CA GLU A 155 -3.07 -2.91 -1.42
C GLU A 155 -3.44 -1.46 -1.77
N ILE A 156 -2.43 -0.63 -2.07
CA ILE A 156 -2.64 0.71 -2.59
C ILE A 156 -2.71 0.64 -4.12
N TYR A 157 -3.92 0.81 -4.66
CA TYR A 157 -4.12 0.73 -6.11
C TYR A 157 -3.91 2.05 -6.83
N TYR A 158 -3.83 3.18 -6.12
CA TYR A 158 -3.79 4.52 -6.72
C TYR A 158 -4.94 4.75 -7.70
N LEU A 159 -6.14 4.36 -7.28
CA LEU A 159 -7.40 4.47 -8.02
C LEU A 159 -8.42 5.18 -7.13
N ASN A 160 -8.30 6.49 -7.05
CA ASN A 160 -9.05 7.35 -6.13
C ASN A 160 -10.60 7.31 -6.33
N ASP A 161 -11.03 7.04 -7.56
CA ASP A 161 -12.46 7.00 -7.93
C ASP A 161 -13.03 5.59 -8.00
N GLN A 162 -12.27 4.58 -7.60
CA GLN A 162 -12.68 3.19 -7.74
C GLN A 162 -12.23 2.37 -6.55
N VAL A 163 -13.18 1.84 -5.80
CA VAL A 163 -12.91 0.86 -4.73
C VAL A 163 -12.63 -0.50 -5.37
N GLN A 164 -11.57 -1.15 -4.91
CA GLN A 164 -11.20 -2.49 -5.36
C GLN A 164 -11.91 -3.56 -4.53
N PRO A 165 -11.94 -4.82 -4.97
CA PRO A 165 -12.55 -5.91 -4.22
C PRO A 165 -12.06 -5.97 -2.78
N LEU A 166 -12.99 -5.99 -1.83
CA LEU A 166 -12.69 -6.00 -0.41
C LEU A 166 -12.39 -7.42 0.08
N LYS A 167 -11.35 -7.57 0.89
CA LYS A 167 -10.98 -8.83 1.53
C LYS A 167 -11.75 -9.03 2.84
N SER A 168 -12.08 -10.27 3.16
CA SER A 168 -12.88 -10.66 4.34
C SER A 168 -12.17 -10.46 5.70
N GLY A 169 -10.86 -10.19 5.71
CA GLY A 169 -10.04 -10.20 6.92
C GLY A 169 -10.54 -9.32 8.07
N ALA A 170 -11.14 -8.16 7.79
CA ALA A 170 -11.73 -7.31 8.82
C ALA A 170 -12.95 -7.98 9.47
N ALA A 171 -13.86 -8.55 8.66
CA ALA A 171 -15.03 -9.26 9.15
C ALA A 171 -14.65 -10.54 9.91
N GLU A 172 -13.67 -11.32 9.41
CA GLU A 172 -13.16 -12.51 10.11
C GLU A 172 -12.63 -12.18 11.51
N ILE A 173 -11.87 -11.08 11.65
CA ILE A 173 -11.35 -10.64 12.96
C ILE A 173 -12.49 -10.24 13.88
N ALA A 174 -13.47 -9.48 13.39
CA ALA A 174 -14.63 -9.05 14.18
C ALA A 174 -15.47 -10.25 14.67
N LEU A 175 -15.83 -11.16 13.76
CA LEU A 175 -16.61 -12.37 14.10
C LEU A 175 -15.87 -13.27 15.08
N LYS A 176 -14.55 -13.46 14.89
CA LYS A 176 -13.73 -14.23 15.83
C LYS A 176 -13.69 -13.57 17.22
N ALA A 177 -13.63 -12.24 17.29
CA ALA A 177 -13.67 -11.52 18.55
C ALA A 177 -15.02 -11.71 19.26
N ILE A 178 -16.14 -11.61 18.53
CA ILE A 178 -17.50 -11.84 19.07
C ILE A 178 -17.59 -13.27 19.64
N LEU A 179 -17.16 -14.28 18.89
CA LEU A 179 -17.19 -15.66 19.36
C LEU A 179 -16.39 -15.87 20.65
N GLN A 180 -15.19 -15.28 20.73
CA GLN A 180 -14.35 -15.38 21.94
C GLN A 180 -14.98 -14.68 23.15
N GLU A 181 -15.56 -13.49 22.97
CA GLU A 181 -16.20 -12.76 24.05
C GLU A 181 -17.49 -13.47 24.56
N ARG A 182 -18.28 -14.05 23.66
CA ARG A 182 -19.44 -14.90 24.03
C ARG A 182 -19.03 -16.14 24.80
N GLN A 183 -17.95 -16.82 24.40
CA GLN A 183 -17.38 -17.95 25.11
C GLN A 183 -16.86 -17.56 26.51
N ALA A 184 -16.44 -16.31 26.69
CA ALA A 184 -16.04 -15.73 27.97
C ALA A 184 -17.23 -15.26 28.84
N GLY A 185 -18.48 -15.41 28.36
CA GLY A 185 -19.68 -15.02 29.10
C GLY A 185 -20.19 -13.59 28.83
N HIS A 186 -19.60 -12.88 27.90
CA HIS A 186 -19.99 -11.50 27.53
C HIS A 186 -21.00 -11.52 26.38
N SER A 187 -22.26 -11.91 26.64
CA SER A 187 -23.31 -12.07 25.63
C SER A 187 -23.66 -10.78 24.88
N ASP A 188 -23.58 -9.64 25.55
CA ASP A 188 -23.99 -8.32 25.04
C ASP A 188 -22.85 -7.59 24.32
N TRP A 189 -21.64 -8.19 24.29
CA TRP A 189 -20.51 -7.61 23.58
C TRP A 189 -20.60 -7.89 22.08
N SER A 190 -20.39 -6.86 21.27
CA SER A 190 -20.35 -6.97 19.82
C SER A 190 -19.14 -6.25 19.22
N ALA A 191 -18.86 -6.55 17.96
CA ALA A 191 -17.87 -5.85 17.16
C ALA A 191 -18.52 -5.28 15.89
N TYR A 192 -18.10 -4.08 15.57
CA TYR A 192 -18.67 -3.28 14.47
C TYR A 192 -17.63 -2.99 13.41
N LEU A 193 -18.05 -3.01 12.15
CA LEU A 193 -17.30 -2.43 11.04
C LEU A 193 -17.83 -1.00 10.79
N MET A 194 -16.93 -0.02 10.75
CA MET A 194 -17.29 1.35 10.39
C MET A 194 -16.60 1.70 9.08
N PRO A 195 -17.36 1.83 7.96
CA PRO A 195 -16.78 2.17 6.68
C PRO A 195 -16.31 3.63 6.66
N MET A 196 -15.17 3.89 6.03
CA MET A 196 -14.66 5.23 5.80
C MET A 196 -14.25 5.38 4.35
N ALA A 197 -14.66 6.46 3.72
CA ALA A 197 -14.23 6.81 2.36
C ALA A 197 -13.24 7.96 2.40
N ILE A 198 -12.12 7.81 1.69
CA ILE A 198 -11.11 8.83 1.48
C ILE A 198 -11.04 9.12 -0.03
N LYS A 199 -11.24 10.38 -0.42
CA LYS A 199 -11.17 10.81 -1.80
C LYS A 199 -10.33 12.07 -1.95
N TYR A 200 -9.38 12.06 -2.89
CA TYR A 200 -8.54 13.22 -3.16
C TYR A 200 -9.04 14.01 -4.36
N SER A 201 -8.96 15.34 -4.29
CA SER A 201 -9.26 16.23 -5.40
C SER A 201 -8.26 17.37 -5.50
N TYR A 202 -8.04 17.89 -6.70
CA TYR A 202 -7.25 19.09 -6.92
C TYR A 202 -8.16 20.33 -6.93
N PRO A 203 -7.94 21.31 -6.05
CA PRO A 203 -8.78 22.51 -5.96
C PRO A 203 -8.61 23.48 -7.15
N ARG A 204 -7.57 23.28 -7.95
CA ARG A 204 -7.24 24.09 -9.14
C ARG A 204 -6.85 23.18 -10.29
N SER A 205 -6.94 23.68 -11.53
CA SER A 205 -6.45 22.96 -12.71
C SER A 205 -4.97 22.65 -12.59
N ILE A 206 -4.62 21.39 -12.89
CA ILE A 206 -3.23 20.89 -12.92
C ILE A 206 -2.73 20.66 -14.34
N GLN A 207 -3.51 21.04 -15.36
CA GLN A 207 -3.24 20.71 -16.77
C GLN A 207 -1.80 21.03 -17.20
N LYS A 208 -1.30 22.21 -16.89
CA LYS A 208 0.08 22.62 -17.26
C LYS A 208 1.15 21.73 -16.63
N VAL A 209 0.96 21.35 -15.36
CA VAL A 209 1.88 20.47 -14.63
C VAL A 209 1.80 19.06 -15.19
N LEU A 210 0.60 18.57 -15.47
CA LEU A 210 0.32 17.29 -16.08
C LEU A 210 1.04 17.13 -17.42
N ASP A 211 0.85 18.10 -18.33
CA ASP A 211 1.48 18.09 -19.66
C ASP A 211 3.01 18.08 -19.56
N LYS A 212 3.58 18.89 -18.69
CA LYS A 212 5.03 18.92 -18.45
C LYS A 212 5.56 17.58 -17.95
N ARG A 213 4.84 16.92 -17.03
CA ARG A 213 5.22 15.62 -16.48
C ARG A 213 5.17 14.53 -17.55
N ILE A 214 4.12 14.51 -18.36
CA ILE A 214 3.99 13.58 -19.49
C ILE A 214 5.13 13.79 -20.50
N GLN A 215 5.42 15.05 -20.88
CA GLN A 215 6.55 15.37 -21.77
C GLN A 215 7.89 14.87 -21.22
N ASN A 216 8.12 14.96 -19.91
CA ASN A 216 9.35 14.48 -19.29
C ASN A 216 9.43 12.93 -19.36
N ILE A 217 8.31 12.22 -19.16
CA ILE A 217 8.23 10.76 -19.34
C ILE A 217 8.54 10.39 -20.80
N GLU A 218 7.91 11.07 -21.76
CA GLU A 218 8.13 10.85 -23.19
C GLU A 218 9.60 11.04 -23.58
N LYS A 219 10.23 12.12 -23.10
CA LYS A 219 11.68 12.38 -23.30
C LYS A 219 12.53 11.25 -22.70
N ARG A 220 12.22 10.78 -21.50
CA ARG A 220 12.95 9.70 -20.83
C ARG A 220 12.83 8.36 -21.57
N LEU A 221 11.70 8.15 -22.24
CA LEU A 221 11.45 6.96 -23.08
C LEU A 221 11.97 7.11 -24.51
N HIS A 222 12.59 8.27 -24.86
CA HIS A 222 13.02 8.62 -26.21
C HIS A 222 11.87 8.61 -27.23
N ARG A 223 10.67 9.01 -26.80
CA ARG A 223 9.49 9.11 -27.65
C ARG A 223 9.11 10.56 -27.91
N LYS A 224 8.84 10.89 -29.18
CA LYS A 224 8.25 12.17 -29.58
C LYS A 224 6.80 11.91 -30.01
N VAL A 225 5.85 12.26 -29.13
CA VAL A 225 4.43 12.19 -29.47
C VAL A 225 3.94 13.58 -29.85
N ARG A 226 3.38 13.75 -31.06
CA ARG A 226 2.87 15.03 -31.57
C ARG A 226 1.41 15.30 -31.22
N SER A 227 0.77 14.40 -30.49
CA SER A 227 -0.65 14.53 -30.11
C SER A 227 -0.84 15.45 -28.92
N GLN A 228 -1.93 16.21 -28.92
CA GLN A 228 -2.44 16.97 -27.77
C GLN A 228 -3.35 16.11 -26.88
N ASP A 229 -3.80 14.96 -27.37
CA ASP A 229 -4.66 14.05 -26.61
C ASP A 229 -3.85 13.36 -25.49
N VAL A 230 -4.13 13.76 -24.26
CA VAL A 230 -3.46 13.25 -23.06
C VAL A 230 -3.72 11.74 -22.87
N LYS A 231 -4.92 11.25 -23.20
CA LYS A 231 -5.27 9.82 -23.08
C LYS A 231 -4.43 8.98 -24.04
N LEU A 232 -4.36 9.41 -25.28
CA LEU A 232 -3.53 8.74 -26.29
C LEU A 232 -2.04 8.73 -25.86
N ARG A 233 -1.51 9.84 -25.38
CA ARG A 233 -0.11 9.94 -24.92
C ARG A 233 0.16 8.97 -23.77
N LEU A 234 -0.72 8.92 -22.75
CA LEU A 234 -0.59 7.98 -21.64
C LEU A 234 -0.68 6.53 -22.10
N GLY A 235 -1.62 6.21 -22.99
CA GLY A 235 -1.74 4.87 -23.56
C GLY A 235 -0.48 4.43 -24.30
N LEU A 236 0.13 5.31 -25.08
CA LEU A 236 1.40 5.03 -25.78
C LEU A 236 2.57 4.81 -24.82
N ILE A 237 2.60 5.54 -23.70
CA ILE A 237 3.61 5.33 -22.64
C ILE A 237 3.42 3.95 -22.00
N ILE A 238 2.18 3.59 -21.64
CA ILE A 238 1.85 2.28 -21.08
C ILE A 238 2.26 1.16 -22.05
N ALA A 239 1.90 1.29 -23.34
CA ALA A 239 2.25 0.32 -24.38
C ALA A 239 3.77 0.12 -24.52
N GLU A 240 4.55 1.21 -24.43
CA GLU A 240 6.01 1.14 -24.45
C GLU A 240 6.60 0.45 -23.21
N LEU A 241 6.07 0.74 -22.03
CA LEU A 241 6.52 0.10 -20.81
C LEU A 241 6.19 -1.40 -20.81
N LEU A 242 5.01 -1.78 -21.31
CA LEU A 242 4.63 -3.19 -21.49
C LEU A 242 5.57 -3.89 -22.47
N ARG A 243 5.82 -3.27 -23.64
CA ARG A 243 6.75 -3.82 -24.62
C ARG A 243 8.15 -4.10 -24.03
N ARG A 244 8.65 -3.21 -23.17
CA ARG A 244 9.92 -3.43 -22.47
C ARG A 244 9.87 -4.63 -21.52
N GLN A 245 8.75 -4.85 -20.84
CA GLN A 245 8.56 -6.02 -19.98
C GLN A 245 8.43 -7.30 -20.80
N GLU A 246 7.65 -7.27 -21.88
CA GLU A 246 7.51 -8.40 -22.80
C GLU A 246 8.88 -8.87 -23.32
N ILE A 247 9.73 -7.94 -23.77
CA ILE A 247 11.09 -8.25 -24.24
C ILE A 247 11.96 -8.78 -23.09
N ALA A 248 11.93 -8.12 -21.92
CA ALA A 248 12.78 -8.51 -20.79
C ALA A 248 12.47 -9.91 -20.25
N HIS A 249 11.27 -10.42 -20.50
CA HIS A 249 10.81 -11.74 -20.08
C HIS A 249 10.60 -12.71 -21.25
N ASN A 250 11.16 -12.42 -22.44
CA ASN A 250 11.07 -13.25 -23.66
C ASN A 250 9.63 -13.55 -24.08
N LEU A 251 8.70 -12.62 -23.85
CA LEU A 251 7.32 -12.73 -24.29
C LEU A 251 7.16 -12.10 -25.68
N LYS A 252 6.18 -12.57 -26.45
CA LYS A 252 5.85 -11.97 -27.76
C LYS A 252 5.37 -10.54 -27.54
N ALA A 253 6.13 -9.57 -28.05
CA ALA A 253 5.76 -8.17 -27.93
C ALA A 253 4.45 -7.87 -28.68
N GLY A 254 3.47 -7.33 -27.96
CA GLY A 254 2.17 -6.97 -28.51
C GLY A 254 2.22 -5.68 -29.34
N SER A 255 1.16 -5.45 -30.12
CA SER A 255 0.98 -4.21 -30.87
C SER A 255 0.72 -3.01 -29.94
N ALA A 256 0.90 -1.79 -30.43
CA ALA A 256 0.54 -0.56 -29.71
C ALA A 256 -0.98 -0.31 -29.65
N ASN A 257 -1.82 -1.30 -29.95
CA ASN A 257 -3.27 -1.16 -29.91
C ASN A 257 -3.74 -0.97 -28.45
N LEU A 258 -4.33 0.17 -28.15
CA LEU A 258 -4.79 0.54 -26.82
C LEU A 258 -5.94 -0.36 -26.30
N LYS A 259 -6.77 -0.90 -27.20
CA LYS A 259 -7.91 -1.76 -26.84
C LYS A 259 -7.51 -3.07 -26.14
N VAL A 260 -6.30 -3.54 -26.37
CA VAL A 260 -5.76 -4.77 -25.76
C VAL A 260 -4.77 -4.51 -24.63
N LEU A 261 -4.56 -3.27 -24.20
CA LEU A 261 -3.58 -2.96 -23.17
C LEU A 261 -3.88 -3.64 -21.82
N SER A 262 -5.14 -3.73 -21.43
CA SER A 262 -5.54 -4.39 -20.17
C SER A 262 -5.24 -5.89 -20.21
N GLU A 263 -5.48 -6.57 -21.32
CA GLU A 263 -5.16 -7.98 -21.54
C GLU A 263 -3.63 -8.18 -21.47
N ARG A 264 -2.87 -7.36 -22.21
CA ARG A 264 -1.41 -7.40 -22.18
C ARG A 264 -0.83 -7.18 -20.77
N VAL A 265 -1.43 -6.30 -19.98
CA VAL A 265 -1.04 -6.12 -18.56
C VAL A 265 -1.26 -7.41 -17.77
N ALA A 266 -2.40 -8.09 -17.98
CA ALA A 266 -2.70 -9.36 -17.32
C ALA A 266 -1.71 -10.46 -17.76
N ASP A 267 -1.47 -10.59 -19.08
CA ASP A 267 -0.58 -11.61 -19.66
C ASP A 267 0.86 -11.45 -19.17
N VAL A 268 1.39 -10.22 -19.19
CA VAL A 268 2.75 -9.93 -18.67
C VAL A 268 2.85 -10.28 -17.19
N ARG A 269 1.86 -9.90 -16.39
CA ARG A 269 1.86 -10.22 -14.95
C ARG A 269 1.84 -11.71 -14.70
N GLN A 270 0.97 -12.44 -15.41
CA GLN A 270 0.85 -13.90 -15.32
C GLN A 270 2.16 -14.57 -15.69
N ALA A 271 2.70 -14.26 -16.88
CA ALA A 271 3.89 -14.90 -17.40
C ALA A 271 5.14 -14.65 -16.53
N VAL A 272 5.33 -13.41 -16.05
CA VAL A 272 6.47 -13.10 -15.16
C VAL A 272 6.37 -13.84 -13.83
N LEU A 273 5.16 -13.93 -13.27
CA LEU A 273 4.94 -14.66 -12.02
C LEU A 273 5.19 -16.16 -12.19
N GLU A 274 4.69 -16.77 -13.27
CA GLU A 274 4.91 -18.18 -13.57
C GLU A 274 6.40 -18.50 -13.78
N GLN A 275 7.12 -17.69 -14.55
CA GLN A 275 8.57 -17.84 -14.74
C GLN A 275 9.33 -17.82 -13.40
N LEU A 276 8.92 -16.98 -12.46
CA LEU A 276 9.56 -16.90 -11.16
C LEU A 276 9.14 -18.06 -10.23
N GLU A 277 7.88 -18.48 -10.27
CA GLU A 277 7.41 -19.66 -9.53
C GLU A 277 8.14 -20.94 -10.00
N ASP A 278 8.30 -21.11 -11.31
CA ASP A 278 9.04 -22.26 -11.89
C ASP A 278 10.51 -22.22 -11.49
N ARG A 279 11.17 -21.02 -11.54
CA ARG A 279 12.57 -20.88 -11.13
C ARG A 279 12.83 -21.30 -9.69
N TYR A 280 11.88 -21.00 -8.81
CA TYR A 280 12.00 -21.29 -7.37
C TYR A 280 11.31 -22.60 -6.97
N GLU A 281 10.91 -23.41 -7.95
CA GLU A 281 10.29 -24.72 -7.75
C GLU A 281 9.07 -24.69 -6.81
N LEU A 282 8.32 -23.60 -6.84
CA LEU A 282 7.10 -23.47 -6.07
C LEU A 282 5.95 -24.14 -6.81
N ASN A 283 5.84 -25.48 -6.63
CA ASN A 283 4.86 -26.33 -7.30
C ASN A 283 3.38 -26.07 -6.90
N ALA A 284 3.11 -25.07 -6.12
CA ALA A 284 1.77 -24.74 -5.69
C ALA A 284 1.21 -23.55 -6.49
N ARG A 285 0.99 -23.73 -7.78
CA ARG A 285 0.07 -22.87 -8.56
C ARG A 285 -1.33 -23.07 -7.97
N ASP A 286 -1.62 -22.37 -6.87
CA ASP A 286 -2.98 -22.31 -6.38
C ASP A 286 -3.77 -21.38 -7.30
N GLU A 287 -4.33 -21.92 -8.37
CA GLU A 287 -5.11 -21.21 -9.39
C GLU A 287 -6.32 -20.46 -8.78
N ARG A 288 -6.75 -20.88 -7.59
CA ARG A 288 -7.81 -20.20 -6.83
C ARG A 288 -7.34 -18.87 -6.23
N LYS A 289 -6.02 -18.63 -6.14
CA LYS A 289 -5.45 -17.39 -5.63
C LYS A 289 -5.15 -16.43 -6.75
N GLY A 290 -5.54 -15.18 -6.58
CA GLY A 290 -5.22 -14.12 -7.52
C GLY A 290 -3.70 -13.87 -7.66
N LEU A 291 -3.29 -13.31 -8.80
CA LEU A 291 -1.88 -13.01 -9.12
C LEU A 291 -1.18 -12.20 -8.03
N LEU A 292 -1.90 -11.31 -7.36
CA LEU A 292 -1.35 -10.47 -6.32
C LEU A 292 -1.01 -11.29 -5.06
N ASP A 293 -1.89 -12.19 -4.64
CA ASP A 293 -1.65 -13.05 -3.47
C ASP A 293 -0.52 -14.05 -3.73
N ARG A 294 -0.42 -14.58 -4.96
CA ARG A 294 0.69 -15.43 -5.40
C ARG A 294 2.03 -14.68 -5.37
N SER A 295 2.07 -13.44 -5.89
CA SER A 295 3.28 -12.62 -5.88
C SER A 295 3.72 -12.25 -4.47
N TRP A 296 2.81 -12.01 -3.54
CA TRP A 296 3.14 -11.79 -2.12
C TRP A 296 3.72 -13.05 -1.47
N LYS A 297 3.10 -14.22 -1.70
CA LYS A 297 3.58 -15.49 -1.19
C LYS A 297 5.01 -15.77 -1.67
N LEU A 298 5.28 -15.58 -2.96
CA LEU A 298 6.62 -15.77 -3.52
C LEU A 298 7.62 -14.75 -2.96
N SER A 299 7.21 -13.49 -2.83
CA SER A 299 8.07 -12.45 -2.23
C SER A 299 8.45 -12.76 -0.79
N SER A 300 7.49 -13.22 0.03
CA SER A 300 7.74 -13.61 1.41
C SER A 300 8.67 -14.83 1.48
N TYR A 301 8.43 -15.83 0.64
CA TYR A 301 9.30 -17.00 0.54
C TYR A 301 10.74 -16.61 0.21
N LEU A 302 10.97 -15.78 -0.82
CA LEU A 302 12.31 -15.34 -1.21
C LEU A 302 13.04 -14.60 -0.09
N ARG A 303 12.33 -13.79 0.69
CA ARG A 303 12.91 -13.09 1.85
C ARG A 303 13.25 -14.01 3.03
N SER A 304 12.53 -15.13 3.17
CA SER A 304 12.75 -16.10 4.23
C SER A 304 13.95 -17.03 3.97
N LEU A 305 14.45 -17.07 2.74
CA LEU A 305 15.56 -17.93 2.36
C LEU A 305 16.86 -17.50 3.06
N PRO A 306 17.60 -18.43 3.69
CA PRO A 306 18.91 -18.14 4.23
C PRO A 306 19.89 -17.67 3.14
N ARG A 307 20.73 -16.71 3.46
CA ARG A 307 21.76 -16.23 2.51
C ARG A 307 22.69 -17.38 2.14
N GLY A 308 22.84 -17.63 0.83
CA GLY A 308 23.74 -18.68 0.31
C GLY A 308 23.14 -20.09 0.28
N SER A 309 21.86 -20.27 0.55
CA SER A 309 21.20 -21.59 0.55
C SER A 309 20.84 -22.12 -0.84
N ARG A 310 21.00 -21.32 -1.90
CA ARG A 310 20.65 -21.69 -3.28
C ARG A 310 21.73 -21.31 -4.29
N LYS A 311 21.55 -21.81 -5.52
CA LYS A 311 22.44 -21.53 -6.66
C LYS A 311 22.38 -20.06 -7.11
N GLU A 312 21.23 -19.37 -6.86
CA GLU A 312 21.03 -17.97 -7.22
C GLU A 312 21.87 -17.03 -6.36
N THR A 313 22.49 -16.09 -7.02
CA THR A 313 23.23 -15.02 -6.36
C THR A 313 22.29 -14.05 -5.64
N LEU A 314 22.80 -13.33 -4.64
CA LEU A 314 22.04 -12.26 -3.97
C LEU A 314 21.55 -11.17 -4.96
N ALA A 315 22.31 -10.94 -6.04
CA ALA A 315 21.94 -9.99 -7.08
C ALA A 315 20.72 -10.47 -7.90
N GLU A 316 20.66 -11.75 -8.24
CA GLU A 316 19.54 -12.36 -8.95
C GLU A 316 18.27 -12.35 -8.08
N MET A 317 18.37 -12.75 -6.83
CA MET A 317 17.25 -12.68 -5.90
C MET A 317 16.70 -11.25 -5.73
N LYS A 318 17.56 -10.24 -5.67
CA LYS A 318 17.13 -8.82 -5.65
C LYS A 318 16.42 -8.42 -6.94
N LYS A 319 16.91 -8.89 -8.11
CA LYS A 319 16.27 -8.64 -9.40
C LYS A 319 14.88 -9.29 -9.45
N ASP A 320 14.75 -10.52 -8.97
CA ASP A 320 13.49 -11.26 -8.95
C ASP A 320 12.47 -10.63 -7.99
N LEU A 321 12.90 -10.21 -6.80
CA LEU A 321 12.06 -9.42 -5.89
C LEU A 321 11.61 -8.08 -6.50
N ALA A 322 12.47 -7.42 -7.27
CA ALA A 322 12.10 -6.20 -7.98
C ALA A 322 11.06 -6.48 -9.11
N SER A 323 11.18 -7.62 -9.80
CA SER A 323 10.21 -8.08 -10.80
C SER A 323 8.85 -8.39 -10.16
N LEU A 324 8.83 -9.11 -9.02
CA LEU A 324 7.60 -9.37 -8.26
C LEU A 324 6.93 -8.08 -7.76
N ALA A 325 7.72 -7.14 -7.24
CA ALA A 325 7.20 -5.84 -6.83
C ALA A 325 6.61 -5.05 -8.01
N ARG A 326 7.17 -5.20 -9.21
CA ARG A 326 6.63 -4.60 -10.44
C ARG A 326 5.32 -5.27 -10.86
N VAL A 327 5.24 -6.60 -10.86
CA VAL A 327 4.02 -7.37 -11.14
C VAL A 327 2.89 -6.94 -10.18
N ALA A 328 3.20 -6.77 -8.89
CA ALA A 328 2.25 -6.28 -7.91
C ALA A 328 1.77 -4.86 -8.25
N ARG A 329 2.68 -3.93 -8.59
CA ARG A 329 2.31 -2.55 -8.97
C ARG A 329 1.48 -2.48 -10.25
N MET A 330 1.73 -3.35 -11.22
CA MET A 330 0.98 -3.39 -12.48
C MET A 330 -0.51 -3.70 -12.29
N VAL A 331 -0.94 -4.20 -11.13
CA VAL A 331 -2.37 -4.35 -10.81
C VAL A 331 -3.13 -3.02 -10.89
N SER A 332 -2.44 -1.92 -10.62
CA SER A 332 -2.99 -0.57 -10.72
C SER A 332 -2.96 0.03 -12.14
N TRP A 333 -2.34 -0.65 -13.10
CA TRP A 333 -2.31 -0.24 -14.49
C TRP A 333 -3.61 -0.67 -15.17
N GLN A 334 -4.61 0.18 -15.08
CA GLN A 334 -5.94 -0.03 -15.63
C GLN A 334 -6.19 1.05 -16.69
N PRO A 335 -5.84 0.81 -17.99
CA PRO A 335 -6.01 1.81 -19.04
C PRO A 335 -7.43 2.36 -19.14
N GLN A 336 -8.43 1.49 -18.99
CA GLN A 336 -9.86 1.85 -19.02
C GLN A 336 -10.25 2.83 -17.90
N TYR A 337 -9.50 2.92 -16.82
CA TYR A 337 -9.76 3.86 -15.73
C TYR A 337 -9.73 5.32 -16.19
N VAL A 338 -8.81 5.64 -17.11
CA VAL A 338 -8.71 6.97 -17.73
C VAL A 338 -9.64 7.11 -18.92
N GLU A 339 -9.84 6.04 -19.71
CA GLU A 339 -10.67 6.06 -20.90
C GLU A 339 -12.13 6.39 -20.59
N LEU A 340 -12.67 5.77 -19.53
CA LEU A 340 -14.07 5.94 -19.12
C LEU A 340 -14.40 7.34 -18.59
N ASN A 341 -13.46 7.94 -17.83
CA ASN A 341 -13.63 9.26 -17.25
C ASN A 341 -12.26 9.93 -17.00
N PRO A 342 -11.80 10.81 -17.92
CA PRO A 342 -10.48 11.42 -17.83
C PRO A 342 -10.45 12.63 -16.88
N SER A 343 -10.92 12.48 -15.65
CA SER A 343 -10.77 13.54 -14.65
C SER A 343 -9.29 13.89 -14.42
N GLN A 344 -9.01 15.11 -13.98
CA GLN A 344 -7.64 15.52 -13.69
C GLN A 344 -6.99 14.65 -12.60
N GLU A 345 -7.76 14.12 -11.67
CA GLU A 345 -7.33 13.20 -10.63
C GLU A 345 -6.85 11.87 -11.23
N ARG A 346 -7.66 11.26 -12.10
CA ARG A 346 -7.32 10.00 -12.77
C ARG A 346 -6.10 10.12 -13.68
N LEU A 347 -6.00 11.24 -14.40
CA LEU A 347 -4.82 11.54 -15.22
C LEU A 347 -3.56 11.70 -14.37
N ALA A 348 -3.66 12.44 -13.26
CA ALA A 348 -2.55 12.63 -12.33
C ALA A 348 -2.07 11.32 -11.70
N GLU A 349 -2.98 10.48 -11.23
CA GLU A 349 -2.67 9.15 -10.68
C GLU A 349 -1.96 8.27 -11.69
N THR A 350 -2.44 8.28 -12.94
CA THR A 350 -1.79 7.53 -14.01
C THR A 350 -0.38 8.04 -14.28
N VAL A 351 -0.17 9.35 -14.33
CA VAL A 351 1.18 9.94 -14.47
C VAL A 351 2.09 9.52 -13.32
N LEU A 352 1.61 9.57 -12.08
CA LEU A 352 2.40 9.16 -10.90
C LEU A 352 2.79 7.68 -10.96
N LYS A 353 1.87 6.78 -11.37
CA LYS A 353 2.16 5.36 -11.59
C LYS A 353 3.27 5.16 -12.62
N LEU A 354 3.15 5.85 -13.76
CA LEU A 354 4.13 5.76 -14.85
C LEU A 354 5.50 6.31 -14.44
N GLU A 355 5.55 7.41 -13.70
CA GLU A 355 6.81 7.96 -13.17
C GLU A 355 7.52 7.00 -12.23
N ARG A 356 6.79 6.26 -11.38
CA ARG A 356 7.38 5.23 -10.52
C ARG A 356 8.20 4.23 -11.32
N ASP A 357 7.65 3.78 -12.43
CA ASP A 357 8.28 2.74 -13.25
C ASP A 357 9.34 3.31 -14.21
N VAL A 358 9.12 4.49 -14.80
CA VAL A 358 10.05 5.14 -15.73
C VAL A 358 11.31 5.65 -15.04
N TYR A 359 11.16 6.23 -13.84
CA TYR A 359 12.28 6.80 -13.09
C TYR A 359 12.79 5.88 -11.97
N ASN A 360 12.15 4.72 -11.76
CA ASN A 360 12.44 3.78 -10.68
C ASN A 360 12.41 4.46 -9.29
N ILE A 361 11.42 5.32 -9.07
CA ILE A 361 11.22 6.02 -7.79
C ILE A 361 10.04 5.42 -7.03
N LYS A 362 10.19 5.25 -5.73
CA LYS A 362 9.14 4.62 -4.91
C LYS A 362 7.93 5.54 -4.75
N ARG A 363 8.16 6.83 -4.51
CA ARG A 363 7.13 7.84 -4.22
C ARG A 363 7.32 9.08 -5.08
N PRO A 364 6.68 9.16 -6.25
CA PRO A 364 6.67 10.38 -7.05
C PRO A 364 6.01 11.52 -6.28
N ARG A 365 6.54 12.73 -6.45
CA ARG A 365 5.96 13.91 -5.83
C ARG A 365 4.60 14.22 -6.45
N GLN A 366 3.60 14.52 -5.63
CA GLN A 366 2.28 14.95 -6.09
C GLN A 366 2.35 16.14 -7.05
N LEU A 367 1.40 16.20 -8.01
CA LEU A 367 1.40 17.23 -9.04
C LEU A 367 1.10 18.61 -8.46
N ALA A 368 0.24 18.68 -7.46
CA ALA A 368 -0.12 19.92 -6.75
C ALA A 368 -0.69 19.58 -5.36
N LYS A 369 -1.00 20.61 -4.59
CA LYS A 369 -1.75 20.48 -3.33
C LYS A 369 -3.13 19.93 -3.62
N ARG A 370 -3.60 19.01 -2.76
CA ARG A 370 -4.89 18.32 -2.89
C ARG A 370 -5.81 18.64 -1.69
N ARG A 371 -7.07 18.27 -1.85
CA ARG A 371 -8.02 18.13 -0.74
C ARG A 371 -8.24 16.64 -0.50
N ALA A 372 -8.16 16.21 0.75
CA ALA A 372 -8.56 14.87 1.17
C ALA A 372 -9.96 14.97 1.78
N HIS A 373 -10.96 14.50 1.06
CA HIS A 373 -12.33 14.42 1.53
C HIS A 373 -12.51 13.10 2.26
N VAL A 374 -13.01 13.17 3.48
CA VAL A 374 -13.29 11.99 4.33
C VAL A 374 -14.78 11.96 4.63
N LYS A 375 -15.37 10.78 4.46
CA LYS A 375 -16.73 10.46 4.89
C LYS A 375 -16.71 9.19 5.73
N ILE A 376 -17.37 9.23 6.88
CA ILE A 376 -17.47 8.09 7.80
C ILE A 376 -18.91 7.61 7.78
N GLY A 377 -19.12 6.33 7.52
CA GLY A 377 -20.43 5.71 7.49
C GLY A 377 -20.84 5.22 8.88
N SER A 378 -22.13 4.90 9.00
CA SER A 378 -22.68 4.31 10.22
C SER A 378 -22.02 2.96 10.53
N PRO A 379 -21.83 2.64 11.81
CA PRO A 379 -21.28 1.34 12.21
C PRO A 379 -22.24 0.21 11.83
N ILE A 380 -21.67 -0.86 11.29
CA ILE A 380 -22.39 -2.10 10.90
C ILE A 380 -22.15 -3.10 12.02
N ASP A 381 -23.20 -3.50 12.72
CA ASP A 381 -23.14 -4.56 13.72
C ASP A 381 -22.93 -5.92 13.05
N LEU A 382 -21.98 -6.70 13.55
CA LEU A 382 -21.71 -8.07 13.08
C LEU A 382 -22.20 -9.13 14.05
N SER A 383 -22.94 -8.75 15.10
CA SER A 383 -23.61 -9.76 15.92
C SER A 383 -24.64 -10.53 15.08
N PRO A 384 -24.65 -11.87 15.16
CA PRO A 384 -25.62 -12.72 14.47
C PRO A 384 -27.01 -12.59 15.06
#